data_cba4c9f6a4958ed434a9e8434d207236
#
_entry.id   cba4c9f6a4958ed434a9e8434d207236
#
_cell.length_a   1.000
_cell.length_b   1.000
_cell.length_c   1.000
_cell.angle_alpha   90.00
_cell.angle_beta   90.00
_cell.angle_gamma   90.00
#
_symmetry.space_group_name_H-M   'P 1'
#
loop_
_entity.id
_entity.type
_entity.pdbx_description
1 polymer ?
#
loop_
_entity_poly.entity_id
_entity_poly.type
_entity_poly.pdbx_seq_one_letter_code
_entity_poly.pdbx_strand_id
1 'polypeptide(L)'
;MSVVEGARVDAGSGEGEGAEGPVRLDGRLKLILVVLLVAQFMLAVDFSILNVALPVIGDGLGFSLSNLQWIATSFALCAAGFTLLFGRVADLFGRRRLFLVGLAVLGLSSLAGGLATSPEMLIAARVFQGLATAAVTPAGLSLLTTSFPEGPLRQKALGLNGALMSAGFTTGAILGGVLTDLLSWRWAFFINVPVALAVLFIAPTVIKESRPQSRPKLDVPGATAVTLGLLALIYGLTQAGEHGWGSAGALGWLAAGVVLLVAFYAIEAKSAAPLVPVSVLKKKTVAWGNIAGLIAFLTETSLVFLMTLYLQEVLDFSPLTAGLSFGVLGVGTVIGGSIAPRVIGATGTRTTLIVGGLLQAVATLSLVALGETSASMWLLLIATFAGGIGNMLVIVGFMVTATTGLPDHEQGMATGLATMTQQIGITMGTPIMSAVAAAHTDIHAGITTAVIVNTAIVVAGILTTVLFLRNKAARTPVAG
;
A
#
# COMPACT_ATOMS: atom_id res chain seq x y z
N MET A 1 -73.58 20.83 37.79
CA MET A 1 -72.96 22.02 38.36
C MET A 1 -71.50 21.62 38.72
N SER A 2 -70.61 22.03 37.97
CA SER A 2 -69.19 22.40 38.37
C SER A 2 -68.42 22.63 37.08
N VAL A 3 -67.78 23.75 37.10
CA VAL A 3 -67.05 24.43 36.07
C VAL A 3 -65.76 23.63 35.77
N VAL A 4 -65.43 23.38 34.48
CA VAL A 4 -64.15 22.93 34.02
C VAL A 4 -63.44 24.12 33.39
N GLU A 5 -62.38 24.57 34.08
CA GLU A 5 -61.52 25.62 33.66
C GLU A 5 -60.45 25.07 32.69
N GLY A 6 -60.35 25.66 31.55
CA GLY A 6 -59.44 25.24 30.49
C GLY A 6 -58.00 25.66 30.74
N ALA A 7 -57.11 24.71 30.70
CA ALA A 7 -55.66 24.98 30.64
C ALA A 7 -55.25 25.20 29.18
N ARG A 8 -54.77 26.40 28.84
CA ARG A 8 -54.08 26.73 27.59
C ARG A 8 -52.70 26.04 27.62
N VAL A 9 -52.47 25.18 26.65
CA VAL A 9 -51.15 24.67 26.33
C VAL A 9 -50.50 25.72 25.43
N ASP A 10 -49.51 26.41 25.98
CA ASP A 10 -48.59 27.24 25.20
C ASP A 10 -47.76 26.33 24.27
N ALA A 11 -47.94 26.57 22.97
CA ALA A 11 -47.05 26.00 21.93
C ALA A 11 -45.68 26.69 22.04
N GLY A 12 -44.78 26.07 22.80
CA GLY A 12 -43.36 26.45 22.83
C GLY A 12 -42.77 26.27 21.44
N SER A 13 -42.23 27.36 20.94
CA SER A 13 -41.45 27.53 19.75
C SER A 13 -40.41 26.41 19.56
N GLY A 14 -40.53 25.66 18.47
CA GLY A 14 -39.50 24.76 18.00
C GLY A 14 -38.20 25.53 17.77
N GLU A 15 -37.22 25.27 18.63
CA GLU A 15 -35.84 25.65 18.35
C GLU A 15 -35.41 24.88 17.09
N GLY A 16 -35.08 25.65 16.04
CA GLY A 16 -34.62 25.13 14.79
C GLY A 16 -33.36 24.28 15.01
N GLU A 17 -33.38 23.07 14.51
CA GLU A 17 -32.18 22.33 14.20
C GLU A 17 -31.31 23.23 13.30
N GLY A 18 -30.31 23.83 13.92
CA GLY A 18 -29.32 24.63 13.21
C GLY A 18 -28.66 23.74 12.16
N ALA A 19 -28.91 24.04 10.89
CA ALA A 19 -28.14 23.50 9.81
C ALA A 19 -26.67 23.77 10.12
N GLU A 20 -25.92 22.75 10.55
CA GLU A 20 -24.49 22.84 10.72
C GLU A 20 -23.90 23.26 9.37
N GLY A 21 -23.48 24.51 9.26
CA GLY A 21 -22.83 25.07 8.08
C GLY A 21 -21.60 24.19 7.73
N PRO A 22 -21.09 24.26 6.49
CA PRO A 22 -19.99 23.42 6.05
C PRO A 22 -18.85 23.50 7.06
N VAL A 23 -18.53 22.35 7.71
CA VAL A 23 -17.50 22.24 8.74
C VAL A 23 -16.20 22.72 8.12
N ARG A 24 -15.78 23.95 8.42
CA ARG A 24 -14.56 24.57 7.93
C ARG A 24 -13.38 23.89 8.65
N LEU A 25 -12.37 23.48 7.90
CA LEU A 25 -11.10 23.00 8.46
C LEU A 25 -10.48 24.13 9.29
N ASP A 26 -10.51 23.98 10.61
CA ASP A 26 -9.77 24.83 11.54
C ASP A 26 -8.26 24.73 11.25
N GLY A 27 -7.52 25.78 11.58
CA GLY A 27 -6.06 25.85 11.34
C GLY A 27 -5.31 24.65 11.95
N ARG A 28 -5.74 24.21 13.15
CA ARG A 28 -5.19 23.03 13.81
C ARG A 28 -5.47 21.74 13.04
N LEU A 29 -6.70 21.52 12.56
CA LEU A 29 -7.07 20.34 11.77
C LEU A 29 -6.32 20.30 10.43
N LYS A 30 -6.09 21.47 9.80
CA LYS A 30 -5.24 21.56 8.59
C LYS A 30 -3.82 21.10 8.89
N LEU A 31 -3.24 21.54 10.01
CA LEU A 31 -1.88 21.18 10.38
C LEU A 31 -1.77 19.69 10.74
N ILE A 32 -2.75 19.12 11.45
CA ILE A 32 -2.83 17.67 11.70
C ILE A 32 -2.86 16.92 10.38
N LEU A 33 -3.72 17.34 9.44
CA LEU A 33 -3.82 16.71 8.13
C LEU A 33 -2.48 16.73 7.38
N VAL A 34 -1.84 17.90 7.29
CA VAL A 34 -0.55 18.07 6.62
C VAL A 34 0.52 17.17 7.25
N VAL A 35 0.63 17.16 8.57
CA VAL A 35 1.63 16.37 9.31
C VAL A 35 1.46 14.86 9.04
N LEU A 36 0.22 14.36 9.12
CA LEU A 36 -0.07 12.95 8.87
C LEU A 36 0.14 12.58 7.40
N LEU A 37 -0.29 13.44 6.48
CA LEU A 37 -0.14 13.20 5.03
C LEU A 37 1.32 13.27 4.59
N VAL A 38 2.11 14.19 5.13
CA VAL A 38 3.55 14.28 4.85
C VAL A 38 4.29 13.02 5.34
N ALA A 39 3.95 12.52 6.53
CA ALA A 39 4.54 11.28 7.02
C ALA A 39 4.19 10.08 6.12
N GLN A 40 2.92 9.93 5.71
CA GLN A 40 2.49 8.85 4.83
C GLN A 40 3.11 8.97 3.41
N PHE A 41 3.17 10.18 2.87
CA PHE A 41 3.84 10.45 1.61
C PHE A 41 5.32 10.07 1.66
N MET A 42 6.03 10.45 2.74
CA MET A 42 7.44 10.08 2.95
C MET A 42 7.63 8.55 2.97
N LEU A 43 6.74 7.80 3.61
CA LEU A 43 6.82 6.33 3.62
C LEU A 43 6.67 5.75 2.21
N ALA A 44 5.76 6.31 1.40
CA ALA A 44 5.59 5.89 0.01
C ALA A 44 6.79 6.23 -0.87
N VAL A 45 7.39 7.40 -0.65
CA VAL A 45 8.65 7.82 -1.29
C VAL A 45 9.79 6.87 -0.89
N ASP A 46 9.97 6.61 0.42
CA ASP A 46 11.04 5.73 0.93
C ASP A 46 10.95 4.31 0.38
N PHE A 47 9.72 3.83 0.18
CA PHE A 47 9.49 2.52 -0.42
C PHE A 47 10.00 2.46 -1.88
N SER A 48 9.71 3.49 -2.67
CA SER A 48 9.94 3.44 -4.12
C SER A 48 11.30 4.03 -4.55
N ILE A 49 11.86 4.94 -3.77
CA ILE A 49 13.07 5.69 -4.11
C ILE A 49 14.29 4.78 -4.37
N LEU A 50 14.38 3.68 -3.65
CA LEU A 50 15.48 2.73 -3.77
C LEU A 50 15.38 1.81 -4.98
N ASN A 51 14.20 1.60 -5.56
CA ASN A 51 14.05 0.71 -6.70
C ASN A 51 14.97 1.10 -7.87
N VAL A 52 15.12 2.41 -8.11
CA VAL A 52 15.97 2.96 -9.18
C VAL A 52 17.44 3.00 -8.75
N ALA A 53 17.73 3.09 -7.45
CA ALA A 53 19.08 3.18 -6.91
C ALA A 53 19.75 1.80 -6.70
N LEU A 54 18.98 0.69 -6.74
CA LEU A 54 19.47 -0.64 -6.39
C LEU A 54 20.77 -1.04 -7.11
N PRO A 55 20.91 -0.93 -8.45
CA PRO A 55 22.14 -1.31 -9.13
C PRO A 55 23.35 -0.52 -8.64
N VAL A 56 23.23 0.81 -8.53
CA VAL A 56 24.31 1.71 -8.08
C VAL A 56 24.70 1.45 -6.62
N ILE A 57 23.74 1.09 -5.76
CA ILE A 57 24.02 0.67 -4.38
C ILE A 57 24.79 -0.65 -4.37
N GLY A 58 24.42 -1.58 -5.24
CA GLY A 58 25.07 -2.87 -5.40
C GLY A 58 26.56 -2.72 -5.69
N ASP A 59 26.89 -1.95 -6.70
CA ASP A 59 28.27 -1.65 -7.11
C ASP A 59 29.02 -0.89 -6.02
N GLY A 60 28.37 0.11 -5.41
CA GLY A 60 28.99 0.98 -4.41
C GLY A 60 29.30 0.32 -3.07
N LEU A 61 28.62 -0.75 -2.70
CA LEU A 61 28.81 -1.49 -1.44
C LEU A 61 29.30 -2.93 -1.63
N GLY A 62 29.46 -3.38 -2.89
CA GLY A 62 29.93 -4.74 -3.19
C GLY A 62 28.89 -5.83 -2.93
N PHE A 63 27.60 -5.55 -3.17
CA PHE A 63 26.59 -6.59 -3.15
C PHE A 63 26.77 -7.54 -4.34
N SER A 64 26.64 -8.84 -4.10
CA SER A 64 26.44 -9.78 -5.21
C SER A 64 25.02 -9.58 -5.80
N LEU A 65 24.86 -9.90 -7.09
CA LEU A 65 23.53 -9.82 -7.75
C LEU A 65 22.46 -10.61 -7.00
N SER A 66 22.83 -11.77 -6.43
CA SER A 66 21.92 -12.59 -5.63
C SER A 66 21.48 -11.93 -4.32
N ASN A 67 22.33 -11.08 -3.73
CA ASN A 67 22.06 -10.42 -2.46
C ASN A 67 21.43 -9.03 -2.60
N LEU A 68 21.48 -8.44 -3.80
CA LEU A 68 20.98 -7.09 -4.06
C LEU A 68 19.49 -6.94 -3.74
N GLN A 69 18.69 -7.95 -4.02
CA GLN A 69 17.26 -7.97 -3.72
C GLN A 69 16.96 -7.83 -2.21
N TRP A 70 17.90 -8.22 -1.32
CA TRP A 70 17.71 -8.10 0.12
C TRP A 70 17.57 -6.66 0.60
N ILE A 71 18.07 -5.67 -0.14
CA ILE A 71 17.86 -4.25 0.17
C ILE A 71 16.37 -3.89 0.15
N ALA A 72 15.63 -4.37 -0.84
CA ALA A 72 14.19 -4.16 -0.92
C ALA A 72 13.41 -5.16 -0.05
N THR A 73 13.78 -6.44 -0.09
CA THR A 73 13.06 -7.53 0.57
C THR A 73 13.11 -7.43 2.09
N SER A 74 14.24 -7.09 2.71
CA SER A 74 14.34 -6.96 4.17
C SER A 74 13.42 -5.87 4.73
N PHE A 75 13.33 -4.74 4.04
CA PHE A 75 12.38 -3.68 4.37
C PHE A 75 10.93 -4.18 4.23
N ALA A 76 10.61 -4.71 3.06
CA ALA A 76 9.26 -5.13 2.69
C ALA A 76 8.75 -6.25 3.61
N LEU A 77 9.62 -7.21 3.95
CA LEU A 77 9.37 -8.28 4.89
C LEU A 77 8.93 -7.76 6.26
N CYS A 78 9.68 -6.81 6.82
CA CYS A 78 9.37 -6.22 8.11
C CYS A 78 8.12 -5.31 8.02
N ALA A 79 8.01 -4.51 6.98
CA ALA A 79 6.86 -3.62 6.77
C ALA A 79 5.55 -4.40 6.69
N ALA A 80 5.47 -5.48 5.91
CA ALA A 80 4.26 -6.28 5.79
C ALA A 80 4.01 -7.19 6.99
N GLY A 81 5.04 -7.92 7.44
CA GLY A 81 4.91 -8.91 8.49
C GLY A 81 4.45 -8.35 9.84
N PHE A 82 4.90 -7.14 10.17
CA PHE A 82 4.60 -6.52 11.47
C PHE A 82 3.46 -5.50 11.46
N THR A 83 2.89 -5.15 10.30
CA THR A 83 1.84 -4.11 10.21
C THR A 83 0.62 -4.42 11.08
N LEU A 84 0.10 -5.65 11.08
CA LEU A 84 -1.03 -6.03 11.92
C LEU A 84 -0.70 -5.99 13.40
N LEU A 85 0.46 -6.49 13.78
CA LEU A 85 0.93 -6.46 15.16
C LEU A 85 1.01 -5.00 15.66
N PHE A 86 1.66 -4.12 14.90
CA PHE A 86 1.80 -2.71 15.30
C PHE A 86 0.48 -1.94 15.23
N GLY A 87 -0.47 -2.33 14.38
CA GLY A 87 -1.83 -1.80 14.42
C GLY A 87 -2.48 -2.04 15.79
N ARG A 88 -2.35 -3.25 16.34
CA ARG A 88 -2.85 -3.58 17.69
C ARG A 88 -2.03 -2.94 18.80
N VAL A 89 -0.72 -2.88 18.64
CA VAL A 89 0.16 -2.16 19.58
C VAL A 89 -0.23 -0.67 19.66
N ALA A 90 -0.61 -0.04 18.53
CA ALA A 90 -1.11 1.33 18.49
C ALA A 90 -2.37 1.50 19.37
N ASP A 91 -3.30 0.57 19.30
CA ASP A 91 -4.53 0.60 20.09
C ASP A 91 -4.27 0.40 21.61
N LEU A 92 -3.26 -0.39 21.98
CA LEU A 92 -2.92 -0.67 23.38
C LEU A 92 -2.09 0.46 24.02
N PHE A 93 -1.01 0.87 23.36
CA PHE A 93 -0.02 1.78 23.92
C PHE A 93 -0.27 3.26 23.57
N GLY A 94 -1.12 3.52 22.59
CA GLY A 94 -1.46 4.86 22.12
C GLY A 94 -0.94 5.11 20.71
N ARG A 95 -1.83 5.60 19.87
CA ARG A 95 -1.61 5.79 18.44
C ARG A 95 -0.55 6.86 18.16
N ARG A 96 -0.61 7.99 18.87
CA ARG A 96 0.39 9.05 18.73
C ARG A 96 1.76 8.60 19.18
N ARG A 97 1.85 7.89 20.30
CA ARG A 97 3.13 7.39 20.82
C ARG A 97 3.80 6.46 19.84
N LEU A 98 3.06 5.47 19.33
CA LEU A 98 3.61 4.54 18.35
C LEU A 98 4.02 5.24 17.06
N PHE A 99 3.22 6.20 16.57
CA PHE A 99 3.53 7.01 15.41
C PHE A 99 4.86 7.76 15.57
N LEU A 100 5.05 8.44 16.72
CA LEU A 100 6.29 9.18 16.99
C LEU A 100 7.51 8.27 17.16
N VAL A 101 7.37 7.16 17.89
CA VAL A 101 8.46 6.18 18.04
C VAL A 101 8.83 5.59 16.68
N GLY A 102 7.85 5.21 15.87
CA GLY A 102 8.09 4.71 14.52
C GLY A 102 8.83 5.74 13.64
N LEU A 103 8.42 7.01 13.68
CA LEU A 103 9.12 8.08 12.95
C LEU A 103 10.55 8.32 13.45
N ALA A 104 10.78 8.25 14.76
CA ALA A 104 12.13 8.34 15.30
C ALA A 104 13.03 7.19 14.80
N VAL A 105 12.50 5.96 14.83
CA VAL A 105 13.21 4.79 14.30
C VAL A 105 13.46 4.95 12.80
N LEU A 106 12.47 5.44 12.02
CA LEU A 106 12.62 5.70 10.59
C LEU A 106 13.73 6.71 10.30
N GLY A 107 13.74 7.85 11.02
CA GLY A 107 14.78 8.87 10.87
C GLY A 107 16.18 8.36 11.21
N LEU A 108 16.32 7.64 12.33
CA LEU A 108 17.61 7.08 12.76
C LEU A 108 18.10 5.98 11.83
N SER A 109 17.23 5.07 11.41
CA SER A 109 17.60 4.01 10.45
C SER A 109 17.88 4.56 9.07
N SER A 110 17.18 5.61 8.64
CA SER A 110 17.50 6.32 7.40
C SER A 110 18.85 7.01 7.46
N LEU A 111 19.18 7.65 8.58
CA LEU A 111 20.53 8.20 8.79
C LEU A 111 21.60 7.08 8.72
N ALA A 112 21.37 5.97 9.41
CA ALA A 112 22.28 4.82 9.37
C ALA A 112 22.43 4.23 7.96
N GLY A 113 21.33 4.11 7.19
CA GLY A 113 21.34 3.65 5.80
C GLY A 113 22.15 4.56 4.88
N GLY A 114 22.00 5.88 5.00
CA GLY A 114 22.78 6.85 4.25
C GLY A 114 24.28 6.85 4.61
N LEU A 115 24.63 6.47 5.82
CA LEU A 115 26.01 6.34 6.30
C LEU A 115 26.57 4.92 6.12
N ALA A 116 25.82 3.99 5.53
CA ALA A 116 26.26 2.60 5.39
C ALA A 116 27.55 2.47 4.58
N THR A 117 28.47 1.64 5.10
CA THR A 117 29.76 1.31 4.50
C THR A 117 29.89 -0.18 4.17
N SER A 118 28.91 -1.00 4.59
CA SER A 118 28.85 -2.44 4.27
C SER A 118 27.43 -2.88 3.93
N PRO A 119 27.28 -4.01 3.20
CA PRO A 119 25.97 -4.61 2.92
C PRO A 119 25.14 -4.87 4.17
N GLU A 120 25.76 -5.43 5.22
CA GLU A 120 25.09 -5.82 6.46
C GLU A 120 24.52 -4.59 7.19
N MET A 121 25.28 -3.49 7.22
CA MET A 121 24.82 -2.24 7.82
C MET A 121 23.60 -1.69 7.07
N LEU A 122 23.62 -1.75 5.75
CA LEU A 122 22.50 -1.30 4.93
C LEU A 122 21.28 -2.19 5.13
N ILE A 123 21.42 -3.51 5.12
CA ILE A 123 20.33 -4.45 5.36
C ILE A 123 19.75 -4.24 6.77
N ALA A 124 20.59 -4.06 7.80
CA ALA A 124 20.12 -3.76 9.15
C ALA A 124 19.30 -2.46 9.19
N ALA A 125 19.77 -1.40 8.53
CA ALA A 125 19.03 -0.15 8.41
C ALA A 125 17.66 -0.37 7.73
N ARG A 126 17.60 -1.18 6.66
CA ARG A 126 16.35 -1.53 5.95
C ARG A 126 15.37 -2.32 6.82
N VAL A 127 15.85 -3.25 7.63
CA VAL A 127 15.03 -3.96 8.63
C VAL A 127 14.34 -2.97 9.58
N PHE A 128 15.11 -2.04 10.17
CA PHE A 128 14.54 -1.03 11.09
C PHE A 128 13.63 -0.04 10.39
N GLN A 129 13.91 0.37 9.13
CA GLN A 129 13.00 1.18 8.33
C GLN A 129 11.68 0.43 8.06
N GLY A 130 11.74 -0.87 7.75
CA GLY A 130 10.55 -1.70 7.56
C GLY A 130 9.70 -1.82 8.83
N LEU A 131 10.32 -2.05 10.00
CA LEU A 131 9.63 -2.06 11.30
C LEU A 131 9.01 -0.69 11.62
N ALA A 132 9.73 0.39 11.33
CA ALA A 132 9.22 1.74 11.50
C ALA A 132 7.99 2.00 10.61
N THR A 133 8.04 1.60 9.35
CA THR A 133 6.92 1.71 8.41
C THR A 133 5.72 0.89 8.87
N ALA A 134 5.93 -0.33 9.35
CA ALA A 134 4.89 -1.19 9.93
C ALA A 134 4.19 -0.53 11.13
N ALA A 135 4.91 0.30 11.91
CA ALA A 135 4.35 1.03 13.04
C ALA A 135 3.67 2.35 12.62
N VAL A 136 4.29 3.14 11.75
CA VAL A 136 3.82 4.47 11.36
C VAL A 136 2.57 4.40 10.49
N THR A 137 2.50 3.46 9.55
CA THR A 137 1.38 3.35 8.59
C THR A 137 0.03 3.16 9.28
N PRO A 138 -0.20 2.12 10.11
CA PRO A 138 -1.49 1.92 10.77
C PRO A 138 -1.76 2.97 11.84
N ALA A 139 -0.74 3.44 12.56
CA ALA A 139 -0.89 4.47 13.57
C ALA A 139 -1.29 5.81 12.93
N GLY A 140 -0.67 6.20 11.81
CA GLY A 140 -0.98 7.41 11.05
C GLY A 140 -2.40 7.39 10.48
N LEU A 141 -2.82 6.26 9.86
CA LEU A 141 -4.18 6.08 9.36
C LEU A 141 -5.22 6.15 10.50
N SER A 142 -4.91 5.53 11.63
CA SER A 142 -5.78 5.55 12.81
C SER A 142 -5.87 6.96 13.43
N LEU A 143 -4.77 7.72 13.48
CA LEU A 143 -4.78 9.12 13.89
C LEU A 143 -5.57 9.99 12.94
N LEU A 144 -5.49 9.74 11.64
CA LEU A 144 -6.27 10.46 10.64
C LEU A 144 -7.77 10.21 10.83
N THR A 145 -8.19 8.96 10.98
CA THR A 145 -9.61 8.61 11.18
C THR A 145 -10.17 9.13 12.51
N THR A 146 -9.36 9.22 13.56
CA THR A 146 -9.80 9.72 14.88
C THR A 146 -9.71 11.24 15.03
N SER A 147 -8.87 11.90 14.24
CA SER A 147 -8.76 13.37 14.27
C SER A 147 -9.86 14.07 13.47
N PHE A 148 -10.44 13.38 12.50
CA PHE A 148 -11.50 13.93 11.64
C PHE A 148 -12.84 13.24 11.96
N PRO A 149 -13.92 14.02 12.26
CA PRO A 149 -15.25 13.47 12.52
C PRO A 149 -15.77 12.73 11.30
N GLU A 150 -16.68 11.80 11.53
CA GLU A 150 -17.36 11.06 10.45
C GLU A 150 -18.07 12.01 9.49
N GLY A 151 -17.98 11.71 8.19
CA GLY A 151 -18.59 12.54 7.17
C GLY A 151 -17.61 12.99 6.08
N PRO A 152 -17.96 14.05 5.33
CA PRO A 152 -17.22 14.49 4.15
C PRO A 152 -15.75 14.87 4.41
N LEU A 153 -15.43 15.39 5.60
CA LEU A 153 -14.06 15.77 5.96
C LEU A 153 -13.15 14.54 6.12
N ARG A 154 -13.62 13.48 6.80
CA ARG A 154 -12.87 12.22 6.93
C ARG A 154 -12.69 11.56 5.57
N GLN A 155 -13.74 11.53 4.74
CA GLN A 155 -13.66 10.99 3.38
C GLN A 155 -12.63 11.74 2.54
N LYS A 156 -12.61 13.08 2.62
CA LYS A 156 -11.61 13.91 1.94
C LYS A 156 -10.20 13.65 2.45
N ALA A 157 -10.00 13.52 3.76
CA ALA A 157 -8.70 13.25 4.36
C ALA A 157 -8.17 11.86 3.94
N LEU A 158 -9.02 10.83 3.93
CA LEU A 158 -8.67 9.48 3.47
C LEU A 158 -8.40 9.45 1.97
N GLY A 159 -9.19 10.16 1.16
CA GLY A 159 -8.96 10.31 -0.28
C GLY A 159 -7.63 10.98 -0.58
N LEU A 160 -7.28 12.06 0.13
CA LEU A 160 -5.98 12.72 0.01
C LEU A 160 -4.83 11.80 0.44
N ASN A 161 -5.02 11.00 1.50
CA ASN A 161 -4.02 10.01 1.92
C ASN A 161 -3.74 9.00 0.81
N GLY A 162 -4.77 8.42 0.20
CA GLY A 162 -4.61 7.48 -0.93
C GLY A 162 -3.93 8.13 -2.14
N ALA A 163 -4.34 9.35 -2.50
CA ALA A 163 -3.74 10.08 -3.61
C ALA A 163 -2.26 10.40 -3.38
N LEU A 164 -1.91 10.83 -2.15
CA LEU A 164 -0.52 11.13 -1.79
C LEU A 164 0.35 9.88 -1.66
N MET A 165 -0.20 8.74 -1.25
CA MET A 165 0.51 7.46 -1.27
C MET A 165 0.91 7.09 -2.71
N SER A 166 -0.02 7.17 -3.67
CA SER A 166 0.28 6.94 -5.10
C SER A 166 1.27 7.97 -5.67
N ALA A 167 1.05 9.25 -5.38
CA ALA A 167 1.97 10.31 -5.80
C ALA A 167 3.37 10.14 -5.20
N GLY A 168 3.44 9.70 -3.93
CA GLY A 168 4.69 9.40 -3.23
C GLY A 168 5.48 8.28 -3.90
N PHE A 169 4.80 7.22 -4.32
CA PHE A 169 5.44 6.12 -5.03
C PHE A 169 6.09 6.61 -6.34
N THR A 170 5.36 7.36 -7.17
CA THR A 170 5.89 7.93 -8.42
C THR A 170 7.02 8.94 -8.15
N THR A 171 6.79 9.84 -7.18
CA THR A 171 7.78 10.86 -6.81
C THR A 171 9.06 10.20 -6.28
N GLY A 172 8.95 9.11 -5.53
CA GLY A 172 10.07 8.35 -5.03
C GLY A 172 10.93 7.75 -6.15
N ALA A 173 10.31 7.16 -7.17
CA ALA A 173 11.03 6.63 -8.32
C ALA A 173 11.80 7.75 -9.08
N ILE A 174 11.17 8.91 -9.28
CA ILE A 174 11.81 10.08 -9.93
C ILE A 174 12.95 10.61 -9.06
N LEU A 175 12.69 10.85 -7.76
CA LEU A 175 13.71 11.34 -6.83
C LEU A 175 14.86 10.36 -6.67
N GLY A 176 14.57 9.05 -6.69
CA GLY A 176 15.58 7.99 -6.67
C GLY A 176 16.57 8.12 -7.82
N GLY A 177 16.06 8.32 -9.05
CA GLY A 177 16.88 8.57 -10.22
C GLY A 177 17.67 9.87 -10.11
N VAL A 178 16.99 10.98 -9.81
CA VAL A 178 17.62 12.31 -9.71
C VAL A 178 18.71 12.35 -8.63
N LEU A 179 18.41 11.88 -7.42
CA LEU A 179 19.36 11.96 -6.31
C LEU A 179 20.54 11.00 -6.50
N THR A 180 20.29 9.82 -7.07
CA THR A 180 21.35 8.82 -7.30
C THR A 180 22.32 9.30 -8.37
N ASP A 181 21.81 9.89 -9.45
CA ASP A 181 22.61 10.33 -10.59
C ASP A 181 23.36 11.63 -10.31
N LEU A 182 22.67 12.66 -9.74
CA LEU A 182 23.24 13.99 -9.55
C LEU A 182 24.05 14.15 -8.26
N LEU A 183 23.79 13.35 -7.23
CA LEU A 183 24.43 13.46 -5.92
C LEU A 183 25.08 12.14 -5.51
N SER A 184 24.27 11.23 -4.96
CA SER A 184 24.65 9.90 -4.54
C SER A 184 23.42 9.13 -4.10
N TRP A 185 23.41 7.81 -4.25
CA TRP A 185 22.35 6.92 -3.72
C TRP A 185 22.09 7.13 -2.21
N ARG A 186 23.07 7.62 -1.45
CA ARG A 186 22.95 7.91 -0.01
C ARG A 186 21.86 8.93 0.30
N TRP A 187 21.60 9.85 -0.61
CA TRP A 187 20.55 10.86 -0.47
C TRP A 187 19.15 10.26 -0.53
N ALA A 188 18.96 9.09 -1.12
CA ALA A 188 17.70 8.36 -1.05
C ALA A 188 17.31 8.01 0.40
N PHE A 189 18.29 7.89 1.29
CA PHE A 189 18.06 7.70 2.72
C PHE A 189 17.99 9.03 3.47
N PHE A 190 18.93 9.95 3.22
CA PHE A 190 19.03 11.21 3.97
C PHE A 190 17.81 12.09 3.82
N ILE A 191 17.06 12.03 2.71
CA ILE A 191 15.84 12.82 2.49
C ILE A 191 14.76 12.56 3.56
N ASN A 192 14.73 11.38 4.15
CA ASN A 192 13.79 11.01 5.19
C ASN A 192 14.08 11.71 6.52
N VAL A 193 15.34 12.03 6.79
CA VAL A 193 15.78 12.56 8.09
C VAL A 193 15.15 13.92 8.40
N PRO A 194 15.26 14.95 7.54
CA PRO A 194 14.65 16.24 7.81
C PRO A 194 13.11 16.16 7.92
N VAL A 195 12.47 15.33 7.12
CA VAL A 195 11.02 15.14 7.17
C VAL A 195 10.61 14.47 8.47
N ALA A 196 11.29 13.39 8.87
CA ALA A 196 11.02 12.73 10.15
C ALA A 196 11.22 13.70 11.34
N LEU A 197 12.29 14.48 11.36
CA LEU A 197 12.54 15.49 12.38
C LEU A 197 11.43 16.54 12.42
N ALA A 198 11.03 17.10 11.26
CA ALA A 198 9.96 18.09 11.19
C ALA A 198 8.65 17.55 11.79
N VAL A 199 8.26 16.32 11.38
CA VAL A 199 7.05 15.68 11.91
C VAL A 199 7.17 15.37 13.40
N LEU A 200 8.33 14.90 13.89
CA LEU A 200 8.59 14.63 15.30
C LEU A 200 8.46 15.88 16.17
N PHE A 201 8.87 17.06 15.68
CA PHE A 201 8.73 18.32 16.41
C PHE A 201 7.30 18.86 16.36
N ILE A 202 6.61 18.75 15.23
CA ILE A 202 5.29 19.36 15.03
C ILE A 202 4.16 18.46 15.58
N ALA A 203 4.21 17.15 15.33
CA ALA A 203 3.12 16.25 15.68
C ALA A 203 2.74 16.27 17.20
N PRO A 204 3.68 16.31 18.16
CA PRO A 204 3.35 16.37 19.57
C PRO A 204 2.52 17.60 19.97
N THR A 205 2.70 18.72 19.28
CA THR A 205 2.03 19.99 19.60
C THR A 205 0.58 20.03 19.12
N VAL A 206 0.25 19.31 18.04
CA VAL A 206 -1.06 19.39 17.38
C VAL A 206 -1.90 18.13 17.53
N ILE A 207 -1.28 16.94 17.52
CA ILE A 207 -1.97 15.65 17.62
C ILE A 207 -2.16 15.28 19.09
N LYS A 208 -3.40 15.08 19.51
CA LYS A 208 -3.71 14.54 20.84
C LYS A 208 -3.53 13.02 20.86
N GLU A 209 -3.12 12.47 22.03
CA GLU A 209 -3.09 11.03 22.21
C GLU A 209 -4.50 10.44 22.10
N SER A 210 -4.63 9.39 21.33
CA SER A 210 -5.87 8.68 21.14
C SER A 210 -5.70 7.22 21.54
N ARG A 211 -6.57 6.77 22.44
CA ARG A 211 -6.66 5.36 22.84
C ARG A 211 -8.11 4.94 22.80
N PRO A 212 -8.45 3.71 22.38
CA PRO A 212 -9.80 3.18 22.53
C PRO A 212 -10.25 3.21 24.00
N GLN A 213 -11.52 3.52 24.23
CA GLN A 213 -12.09 3.53 25.59
C GLN A 213 -12.09 2.15 26.24
N SER A 214 -12.30 1.10 25.45
CA SER A 214 -12.11 -0.28 25.87
C SER A 214 -10.74 -0.77 25.43
N ARG A 215 -9.92 -1.28 26.36
CA ARG A 215 -8.64 -1.92 26.00
C ARG A 215 -8.94 -3.22 25.26
N PRO A 216 -8.74 -3.31 23.95
CA PRO A 216 -8.92 -4.57 23.25
C PRO A 216 -7.89 -5.58 23.77
N LYS A 217 -8.31 -6.80 24.02
CA LYS A 217 -7.37 -7.87 24.32
C LYS A 217 -6.53 -8.14 23.07
N LEU A 218 -5.22 -8.28 23.23
CA LEU A 218 -4.33 -8.63 22.15
C LEU A 218 -4.49 -10.14 21.84
N ASP A 219 -4.87 -10.48 20.63
CA ASP A 219 -4.76 -11.84 20.11
C ASP A 219 -3.29 -12.12 19.77
N VAL A 220 -2.50 -12.44 20.80
CA VAL A 220 -1.07 -12.74 20.62
C VAL A 220 -0.87 -13.95 19.71
N PRO A 221 -1.60 -15.07 19.84
CA PRO A 221 -1.47 -16.21 18.94
C PRO A 221 -1.79 -15.86 17.49
N GLY A 222 -2.90 -15.13 17.23
CA GLY A 222 -3.26 -14.70 15.88
C GLY A 222 -2.22 -13.75 15.29
N ALA A 223 -1.78 -12.72 16.05
CA ALA A 223 -0.75 -11.80 15.61
C ALA A 223 0.58 -12.52 15.28
N THR A 224 0.99 -13.46 16.12
CA THR A 224 2.22 -14.25 15.89
C THR A 224 2.08 -15.12 14.64
N ALA A 225 0.96 -15.83 14.49
CA ALA A 225 0.72 -16.71 13.36
C ALA A 225 0.72 -15.97 12.02
N VAL A 226 0.04 -14.81 11.92
CA VAL A 226 0.02 -14.02 10.67
C VAL A 226 1.38 -13.40 10.38
N THR A 227 2.05 -12.85 11.39
CA THR A 227 3.39 -12.26 11.21
C THR A 227 4.40 -13.30 10.73
N LEU A 228 4.53 -14.42 11.44
CA LEU A 228 5.45 -15.49 11.04
C LEU A 228 5.05 -16.15 9.72
N GLY A 229 3.74 -16.24 9.43
CA GLY A 229 3.22 -16.76 8.17
C GLY A 229 3.61 -15.90 6.98
N LEU A 230 3.46 -14.58 7.08
CA LEU A 230 3.87 -13.63 6.04
C LEU A 230 5.40 -13.61 5.89
N LEU A 231 6.14 -13.58 6.99
CA LEU A 231 7.60 -13.66 6.98
C LEU A 231 8.09 -14.93 6.27
N ALA A 232 7.50 -16.08 6.59
CA ALA A 232 7.85 -17.35 5.97
C ALA A 232 7.53 -17.39 4.47
N LEU A 233 6.37 -16.87 4.05
CA LEU A 233 6.01 -16.79 2.63
C LEU A 233 7.00 -15.91 1.85
N ILE A 234 7.27 -14.70 2.33
CA ILE A 234 8.14 -13.76 1.63
C ILE A 234 9.57 -14.31 1.58
N TYR A 235 10.06 -14.87 2.69
CA TYR A 235 11.38 -15.51 2.72
C TYR A 235 11.45 -16.72 1.78
N GLY A 236 10.38 -17.53 1.73
CA GLY A 236 10.29 -18.67 0.81
C GLY A 236 10.31 -18.25 -0.66
N LEU A 237 9.65 -17.13 -1.01
CA LEU A 237 9.71 -16.54 -2.36
C LEU A 237 11.11 -16.05 -2.69
N THR A 238 11.80 -15.42 -1.74
CA THR A 238 13.18 -14.99 -1.90
C THR A 238 14.12 -16.18 -2.13
N GLN A 239 13.97 -17.24 -1.32
CA GLN A 239 14.73 -18.49 -1.49
C GLN A 239 14.43 -19.17 -2.85
N ALA A 240 13.21 -19.06 -3.36
CA ALA A 240 12.88 -19.56 -4.70
C ALA A 240 13.62 -18.81 -5.81
N GLY A 241 13.83 -17.50 -5.63
CA GLY A 241 14.64 -16.68 -6.55
C GLY A 241 16.13 -17.02 -6.49
N GLU A 242 16.67 -17.28 -5.30
CA GLU A 242 18.09 -17.55 -5.10
C GLU A 242 18.51 -18.99 -5.46
N HIS A 243 17.67 -19.97 -5.08
CA HIS A 243 18.02 -21.39 -5.13
C HIS A 243 17.09 -22.22 -6.04
N GLY A 244 16.17 -21.56 -6.71
CA GLY A 244 15.17 -22.19 -7.58
C GLY A 244 13.90 -22.63 -6.86
N TRP A 245 12.80 -22.65 -7.58
CA TRP A 245 11.45 -23.00 -7.10
C TRP A 245 11.34 -24.43 -6.53
N GLY A 246 12.17 -25.36 -6.99
CA GLY A 246 12.21 -26.75 -6.52
C GLY A 246 13.10 -26.99 -5.30
N SER A 247 13.77 -25.98 -4.77
CA SER A 247 14.67 -26.15 -3.61
C SER A 247 13.89 -26.50 -2.35
N ALA A 248 14.44 -27.41 -1.54
CA ALA A 248 13.81 -27.81 -0.28
C ALA A 248 13.60 -26.63 0.68
N GLY A 249 14.52 -25.65 0.66
CA GLY A 249 14.40 -24.41 1.43
C GLY A 249 13.20 -23.58 1.00
N ALA A 250 13.05 -23.28 -0.30
CA ALA A 250 11.92 -22.53 -0.82
C ALA A 250 10.59 -23.23 -0.51
N LEU A 251 10.46 -24.50 -0.85
CA LEU A 251 9.24 -25.26 -0.61
C LEU A 251 8.91 -25.39 0.87
N GLY A 252 9.92 -25.59 1.74
CA GLY A 252 9.75 -25.67 3.19
C GLY A 252 9.21 -24.37 3.78
N TRP A 253 9.79 -23.23 3.42
CA TRP A 253 9.34 -21.92 3.91
C TRP A 253 7.97 -21.52 3.35
N LEU A 254 7.70 -21.79 2.07
CA LEU A 254 6.38 -21.56 1.48
C LEU A 254 5.30 -22.41 2.17
N ALA A 255 5.57 -23.69 2.40
CA ALA A 255 4.66 -24.58 3.11
C ALA A 255 4.43 -24.12 4.56
N ALA A 256 5.49 -23.76 5.28
CA ALA A 256 5.40 -23.21 6.64
C ALA A 256 4.55 -21.94 6.66
N GLY A 257 4.74 -21.02 5.71
CA GLY A 257 3.94 -19.81 5.57
C GLY A 257 2.46 -20.11 5.37
N VAL A 258 2.13 -21.02 4.45
CA VAL A 258 0.73 -21.44 4.21
C VAL A 258 0.12 -22.07 5.45
N VAL A 259 0.83 -22.98 6.11
CA VAL A 259 0.36 -23.64 7.36
C VAL A 259 0.09 -22.61 8.46
N LEU A 260 0.99 -21.63 8.64
CA LEU A 260 0.82 -20.56 9.63
C LEU A 260 -0.36 -19.64 9.30
N LEU A 261 -0.62 -19.32 8.03
CA LEU A 261 -1.79 -18.53 7.63
C LEU A 261 -3.10 -19.32 7.79
N VAL A 262 -3.10 -20.63 7.55
CA VAL A 262 -4.24 -21.51 7.86
C VAL A 262 -4.46 -21.56 9.37
N ALA A 263 -3.40 -21.69 10.15
CA ALA A 263 -3.47 -21.64 11.61
C ALA A 263 -4.00 -20.28 12.09
N PHE A 264 -3.54 -19.18 11.51
CA PHE A 264 -4.08 -17.84 11.78
C PHE A 264 -5.60 -17.81 11.57
N TYR A 265 -6.09 -18.27 10.41
CA TYR A 265 -7.52 -18.31 10.15
C TYR A 265 -8.29 -19.16 11.18
N ALA A 266 -7.74 -20.29 11.58
CA ALA A 266 -8.34 -21.18 12.60
C ALA A 266 -8.35 -20.54 14.00
N ILE A 267 -7.31 -19.78 14.35
CA ILE A 267 -7.21 -19.02 15.61
C ILE A 267 -8.25 -17.89 15.61
N GLU A 268 -8.30 -17.08 14.53
CA GLU A 268 -9.24 -15.97 14.37
C GLU A 268 -10.71 -16.44 14.45
N ALA A 269 -11.00 -17.65 13.92
CA ALA A 269 -12.33 -18.23 13.96
C ALA A 269 -12.79 -18.61 15.39
N LYS A 270 -11.86 -18.80 16.32
CA LYS A 270 -12.12 -19.18 17.71
C LYS A 270 -11.82 -18.08 18.72
N SER A 271 -11.14 -17.02 18.30
CA SER A 271 -10.72 -15.93 19.18
C SER A 271 -11.92 -15.12 19.68
N ALA A 272 -11.94 -14.81 20.98
CA ALA A 272 -12.94 -13.92 21.56
C ALA A 272 -12.71 -12.44 21.18
N ALA A 273 -11.50 -12.08 20.75
CA ALA A 273 -11.13 -10.75 20.32
C ALA A 273 -10.25 -10.82 19.06
N PRO A 274 -10.81 -11.26 17.92
CA PRO A 274 -10.05 -11.51 16.70
C PRO A 274 -9.41 -10.22 16.17
N LEU A 275 -8.24 -10.35 15.54
CA LEU A 275 -7.60 -9.27 14.79
C LEU A 275 -8.46 -8.87 13.58
N VAL A 276 -8.95 -9.89 12.87
CA VAL A 276 -9.85 -9.74 11.73
C VAL A 276 -11.00 -10.72 11.88
N PRO A 277 -12.23 -10.30 12.24
CA PRO A 277 -13.36 -11.20 12.38
C PRO A 277 -13.63 -11.97 11.09
N VAL A 278 -13.70 -13.29 11.20
CA VAL A 278 -13.94 -14.20 10.08
C VAL A 278 -15.28 -13.90 9.39
N SER A 279 -16.27 -13.35 10.11
CA SER A 279 -17.54 -12.88 9.55
C SER A 279 -17.35 -11.80 8.47
N VAL A 280 -16.37 -10.91 8.65
CA VAL A 280 -16.04 -9.86 7.69
C VAL A 280 -15.31 -10.46 6.49
N LEU A 281 -14.35 -11.36 6.73
CA LEU A 281 -13.60 -12.07 5.66
C LEU A 281 -14.53 -12.91 4.77
N LYS A 282 -15.61 -13.46 5.29
CA LYS A 282 -16.59 -14.25 4.53
C LYS A 282 -17.50 -13.40 3.63
N LYS A 283 -17.56 -12.09 3.80
CA LYS A 283 -18.34 -11.21 2.91
C LYS A 283 -17.68 -11.17 1.53
N LYS A 284 -18.42 -11.54 0.49
CA LYS A 284 -17.89 -11.67 -0.88
C LYS A 284 -17.22 -10.39 -1.41
N THR A 285 -17.78 -9.22 -1.10
CA THR A 285 -17.21 -7.92 -1.51
C THR A 285 -15.87 -7.68 -0.82
N VAL A 286 -15.75 -8.01 0.47
CA VAL A 286 -14.50 -7.88 1.21
C VAL A 286 -13.46 -8.88 0.70
N ALA A 287 -13.80 -10.17 0.62
CA ALA A 287 -12.86 -11.21 0.21
C ALA A 287 -12.33 -10.97 -1.21
N TRP A 288 -13.23 -10.85 -2.19
CA TRP A 288 -12.84 -10.73 -3.61
C TRP A 288 -12.35 -9.33 -3.95
N GLY A 289 -12.83 -8.29 -3.25
CA GLY A 289 -12.24 -6.96 -3.33
C GLY A 289 -10.78 -6.96 -2.91
N ASN A 290 -10.45 -7.55 -1.75
CA ASN A 290 -9.07 -7.65 -1.28
C ASN A 290 -8.18 -8.49 -2.20
N ILE A 291 -8.70 -9.56 -2.83
CA ILE A 291 -7.93 -10.32 -3.83
C ILE A 291 -7.60 -9.44 -5.05
N ALA A 292 -8.55 -8.65 -5.54
CA ALA A 292 -8.29 -7.72 -6.63
C ALA A 292 -7.24 -6.67 -6.25
N GLY A 293 -7.32 -6.13 -5.03
CA GLY A 293 -6.33 -5.20 -4.48
C GLY A 293 -4.94 -5.81 -4.32
N LEU A 294 -4.85 -7.02 -3.78
CA LEU A 294 -3.60 -7.77 -3.67
C LEU A 294 -2.90 -7.88 -5.02
N ILE A 295 -3.65 -8.31 -6.04
CA ILE A 295 -3.14 -8.48 -7.41
C ILE A 295 -2.71 -7.14 -8.00
N ALA A 296 -3.50 -6.07 -7.82
CA ALA A 296 -3.17 -4.75 -8.36
C ALA A 296 -1.83 -4.22 -7.83
N PHE A 297 -1.62 -4.26 -6.52
CA PHE A 297 -0.38 -3.78 -5.90
C PHE A 297 0.82 -4.69 -6.18
N LEU A 298 0.61 -6.01 -6.18
CA LEU A 298 1.65 -6.98 -6.52
C LEU A 298 2.17 -6.75 -7.94
N THR A 299 1.26 -6.56 -8.90
CA THR A 299 1.62 -6.41 -10.32
C THR A 299 2.18 -5.02 -10.64
N GLU A 300 1.75 -3.97 -9.94
CA GLU A 300 2.30 -2.62 -10.08
C GLU A 300 3.75 -2.55 -9.63
N THR A 301 4.03 -2.98 -8.39
CA THR A 301 5.38 -2.89 -7.82
C THR A 301 6.39 -3.76 -8.55
N SER A 302 5.98 -4.95 -8.94
CA SER A 302 6.83 -5.84 -9.71
C SER A 302 7.10 -5.33 -11.13
N LEU A 303 6.13 -4.67 -11.76
CA LEU A 303 6.33 -4.07 -13.08
C LEU A 303 7.35 -2.93 -13.02
N VAL A 304 7.27 -2.06 -12.01
CA VAL A 304 8.25 -0.99 -11.81
C VAL A 304 9.66 -1.58 -11.62
N PHE A 305 9.81 -2.65 -10.84
CA PHE A 305 11.07 -3.35 -10.67
C PHE A 305 11.60 -3.92 -12.00
N LEU A 306 10.77 -4.64 -12.76
CA LEU A 306 11.17 -5.22 -14.06
C LEU A 306 11.58 -4.15 -15.07
N MET A 307 10.83 -3.05 -15.12
CA MET A 307 11.16 -1.94 -16.04
C MET A 307 12.40 -1.18 -15.60
N THR A 308 12.70 -1.12 -14.31
CA THR A 308 13.98 -0.58 -13.82
C THR A 308 15.15 -1.41 -14.30
N LEU A 309 15.08 -2.74 -14.16
CA LEU A 309 16.10 -3.64 -14.69
C LEU A 309 16.25 -3.51 -16.21
N TYR A 310 15.12 -3.48 -16.93
CA TYR A 310 15.13 -3.33 -18.39
C TYR A 310 15.83 -2.02 -18.82
N LEU A 311 15.47 -0.90 -18.18
CA LEU A 311 16.06 0.39 -18.55
C LEU A 311 17.54 0.49 -18.21
N GLN A 312 17.99 -0.06 -17.09
CA GLN A 312 19.37 0.08 -16.63
C GLN A 312 20.28 -1.04 -17.12
N GLU A 313 19.83 -2.30 -17.14
CA GLU A 313 20.67 -3.45 -17.45
C GLU A 313 20.58 -3.91 -18.94
N VAL A 314 19.45 -3.60 -19.61
CA VAL A 314 19.26 -3.98 -21.03
C VAL A 314 19.53 -2.79 -21.96
N LEU A 315 19.02 -1.61 -21.63
CA LEU A 315 19.20 -0.39 -22.42
C LEU A 315 20.35 0.49 -21.98
N ASP A 316 21.03 0.17 -20.87
CA ASP A 316 22.17 0.91 -20.29
C ASP A 316 21.84 2.41 -20.03
N PHE A 317 20.61 2.68 -19.61
CA PHE A 317 20.18 4.02 -19.28
C PHE A 317 20.56 4.39 -17.85
N SER A 318 20.88 5.69 -17.65
CA SER A 318 21.16 6.21 -16.32
C SER A 318 19.95 6.08 -15.38
N PRO A 319 20.19 6.01 -14.05
CA PRO A 319 19.12 6.05 -13.05
C PRO A 319 18.18 7.25 -13.22
N LEU A 320 18.72 8.41 -13.64
CA LEU A 320 17.92 9.60 -13.92
C LEU A 320 16.93 9.35 -15.05
N THR A 321 17.38 8.77 -16.17
CA THR A 321 16.52 8.47 -17.32
C THR A 321 15.45 7.45 -16.93
N ALA A 322 15.83 6.40 -16.19
CA ALA A 322 14.89 5.40 -15.67
C ALA A 322 13.84 6.04 -14.74
N GLY A 323 14.27 6.85 -13.79
CA GLY A 323 13.37 7.55 -12.86
C GLY A 323 12.39 8.51 -13.57
N LEU A 324 12.88 9.30 -14.53
CA LEU A 324 12.05 10.21 -15.32
C LEU A 324 11.02 9.47 -16.19
N SER A 325 11.38 8.29 -16.70
CA SER A 325 10.46 7.42 -17.48
C SER A 325 9.25 7.01 -16.65
N PHE A 326 9.43 6.77 -15.35
CA PHE A 326 8.33 6.49 -14.43
C PHE A 326 7.44 7.70 -14.13
N GLY A 327 7.88 8.92 -14.47
CA GLY A 327 7.02 10.11 -14.44
C GLY A 327 5.79 9.95 -15.34
N VAL A 328 5.93 9.28 -16.48
CA VAL A 328 4.83 9.01 -17.42
C VAL A 328 3.82 8.01 -16.82
N LEU A 329 4.30 6.96 -16.16
CA LEU A 329 3.45 6.08 -15.34
C LEU A 329 2.67 6.87 -14.29
N GLY A 330 3.36 7.79 -13.57
CA GLY A 330 2.74 8.63 -12.54
C GLY A 330 1.64 9.54 -13.10
N VAL A 331 1.82 10.12 -14.28
CA VAL A 331 0.76 10.89 -14.95
C VAL A 331 -0.43 9.98 -15.24
N GLY A 332 -0.20 8.76 -15.71
CA GLY A 332 -1.26 7.76 -15.93
C GLY A 332 -2.03 7.44 -14.65
N THR A 333 -1.33 7.21 -13.52
CA THR A 333 -1.98 6.92 -12.22
C THR A 333 -2.80 8.10 -11.71
N VAL A 334 -2.32 9.34 -11.83
CA VAL A 334 -3.08 10.55 -11.46
C VAL A 334 -4.36 10.68 -12.29
N ILE A 335 -4.28 10.46 -13.60
CA ILE A 335 -5.46 10.49 -14.49
C ILE A 335 -6.42 9.36 -14.10
N GLY A 336 -5.93 8.12 -13.96
CA GLY A 336 -6.73 6.97 -13.57
C GLY A 336 -7.47 7.19 -12.25
N GLY A 337 -6.77 7.68 -11.21
CA GLY A 337 -7.34 8.01 -9.91
C GLY A 337 -8.41 9.12 -9.98
N SER A 338 -8.19 10.14 -10.81
CA SER A 338 -9.11 11.26 -10.98
C SER A 338 -10.40 10.87 -11.69
N ILE A 339 -10.35 9.95 -12.66
CA ILE A 339 -11.52 9.49 -13.40
C ILE A 339 -12.24 8.33 -12.71
N ALA A 340 -11.55 7.55 -11.86
CA ALA A 340 -12.09 6.36 -11.24
C ALA A 340 -13.45 6.57 -10.53
N PRO A 341 -13.67 7.63 -9.72
CA PRO A 341 -14.98 7.86 -9.09
C PRO A 341 -16.12 8.06 -10.11
N ARG A 342 -15.83 8.73 -11.25
CA ARG A 342 -16.81 8.91 -12.33
C ARG A 342 -17.13 7.60 -13.04
N VAL A 343 -16.09 6.79 -13.33
CA VAL A 343 -16.26 5.47 -13.96
C VAL A 343 -17.07 4.54 -13.03
N ILE A 344 -16.74 4.52 -11.73
CA ILE A 344 -17.48 3.74 -10.72
C ILE A 344 -18.93 4.20 -10.64
N GLY A 345 -19.20 5.50 -10.61
CA GLY A 345 -20.56 6.04 -10.58
C GLY A 345 -21.38 5.68 -11.81
N ALA A 346 -20.77 5.65 -12.99
CA ALA A 346 -21.44 5.36 -14.25
C ALA A 346 -21.65 3.84 -14.49
N THR A 347 -20.66 3.00 -14.12
CA THR A 347 -20.61 1.58 -14.55
C THR A 347 -20.62 0.59 -13.38
N GLY A 348 -20.42 1.08 -12.17
CA GLY A 348 -20.28 0.25 -10.96
C GLY A 348 -18.86 -0.29 -10.75
N THR A 349 -18.56 -0.69 -9.51
CA THR A 349 -17.23 -1.14 -9.10
C THR A 349 -16.72 -2.35 -9.87
N ARG A 350 -17.59 -3.35 -10.11
CA ARG A 350 -17.24 -4.58 -10.85
C ARG A 350 -16.74 -4.26 -12.27
N THR A 351 -17.48 -3.44 -13.01
CA THR A 351 -17.10 -3.05 -14.37
C THR A 351 -15.81 -2.26 -14.38
N THR A 352 -15.64 -1.36 -13.41
CA THR A 352 -14.40 -0.58 -13.26
C THR A 352 -13.19 -1.48 -13.02
N LEU A 353 -13.29 -2.49 -12.15
CA LEU A 353 -12.24 -3.48 -11.92
C LEU A 353 -11.89 -4.27 -13.20
N ILE A 354 -12.90 -4.67 -13.96
CA ILE A 354 -12.69 -5.43 -15.21
C ILE A 354 -12.05 -4.54 -16.28
N VAL A 355 -12.58 -3.35 -16.53
CA VAL A 355 -12.06 -2.44 -17.56
C VAL A 355 -10.65 -1.97 -17.21
N GLY A 356 -10.42 -1.59 -15.94
CA GLY A 356 -9.09 -1.23 -15.45
C GLY A 356 -8.08 -2.38 -15.59
N GLY A 357 -8.49 -3.59 -15.17
CA GLY A 357 -7.67 -4.78 -15.31
C GLY A 357 -7.36 -5.15 -16.75
N LEU A 358 -8.33 -5.07 -17.68
CA LEU A 358 -8.11 -5.31 -19.11
C LEU A 358 -7.13 -4.30 -19.70
N LEU A 359 -7.28 -3.01 -19.37
CA LEU A 359 -6.36 -1.99 -19.84
C LEU A 359 -4.95 -2.25 -19.33
N GLN A 360 -4.80 -2.58 -18.03
CA GLN A 360 -3.52 -2.96 -17.43
C GLN A 360 -2.93 -4.20 -18.09
N ALA A 361 -3.73 -5.27 -18.29
CA ALA A 361 -3.26 -6.52 -18.89
C ALA A 361 -2.75 -6.31 -20.33
N VAL A 362 -3.49 -5.58 -21.15
CA VAL A 362 -3.08 -5.28 -22.54
C VAL A 362 -1.81 -4.42 -22.55
N ALA A 363 -1.76 -3.40 -21.72
CA ALA A 363 -0.60 -2.54 -21.59
C ALA A 363 0.64 -3.32 -21.12
N THR A 364 0.51 -4.14 -20.08
CA THR A 364 1.63 -4.97 -19.58
C THR A 364 2.04 -6.01 -20.63
N LEU A 365 1.09 -6.67 -21.29
CA LEU A 365 1.39 -7.67 -22.34
C LEU A 365 2.16 -7.04 -23.52
N SER A 366 1.85 -5.81 -23.90
CA SER A 366 2.56 -5.12 -24.98
C SER A 366 4.06 -4.95 -24.70
N LEU A 367 4.48 -4.93 -23.43
CA LEU A 367 5.89 -4.86 -23.03
C LEU A 367 6.70 -6.12 -23.37
N VAL A 368 6.05 -7.23 -23.73
CA VAL A 368 6.73 -8.42 -24.27
C VAL A 368 7.44 -8.11 -25.59
N ALA A 369 6.96 -7.10 -26.33
CA ALA A 369 7.57 -6.66 -27.59
C ALA A 369 8.72 -5.65 -27.44
N LEU A 370 9.18 -5.39 -26.20
CA LEU A 370 10.36 -4.56 -25.96
C LEU A 370 11.61 -5.25 -26.54
N GLY A 371 12.37 -4.54 -27.38
CA GLY A 371 13.64 -4.98 -27.92
C GLY A 371 14.82 -4.36 -27.16
N GLU A 372 16.04 -4.67 -27.60
CA GLU A 372 17.28 -4.19 -26.97
C GLU A 372 17.74 -2.81 -27.51
N THR A 373 16.88 -2.07 -28.15
CA THR A 373 17.18 -0.76 -28.72
C THR A 373 16.41 0.36 -28.04
N SER A 374 17.00 1.54 -28.00
CA SER A 374 16.37 2.74 -27.41
C SER A 374 15.02 3.12 -28.05
N ALA A 375 14.73 2.64 -29.27
CA ALA A 375 13.43 2.82 -29.92
C ALA A 375 12.27 2.19 -29.11
N SER A 376 12.55 1.13 -28.34
CA SER A 376 11.60 0.48 -27.44
C SER A 376 11.09 1.37 -26.30
N MET A 377 11.79 2.48 -26.00
CA MET A 377 11.37 3.46 -25.02
C MET A 377 9.96 3.99 -25.26
N TRP A 378 9.60 4.25 -26.53
CA TRP A 378 8.25 4.75 -26.84
C TRP A 378 7.15 3.76 -26.47
N LEU A 379 7.38 2.48 -26.73
CA LEU A 379 6.45 1.42 -26.34
C LEU A 379 6.33 1.37 -24.81
N LEU A 380 7.46 1.41 -24.09
CA LEU A 380 7.50 1.41 -22.62
C LEU A 380 6.69 2.58 -22.06
N LEU A 381 6.91 3.81 -22.55
CA LEU A 381 6.21 5.00 -22.05
C LEU A 381 4.70 4.93 -22.29
N ILE A 382 4.27 4.51 -23.50
CA ILE A 382 2.83 4.38 -23.82
C ILE A 382 2.19 3.27 -22.99
N ALA A 383 2.85 2.13 -22.88
CA ALA A 383 2.35 0.99 -22.10
C ALA A 383 2.26 1.30 -20.62
N THR A 384 3.29 1.92 -20.02
CA THR A 384 3.26 2.29 -18.59
C THR A 384 2.24 3.36 -18.30
N PHE A 385 2.04 4.35 -19.21
CA PHE A 385 0.98 5.34 -19.08
C PHE A 385 -0.41 4.69 -19.06
N ALA A 386 -0.72 3.86 -20.07
CA ALA A 386 -2.00 3.19 -20.16
C ALA A 386 -2.21 2.18 -19.01
N GLY A 387 -1.15 1.44 -18.66
CA GLY A 387 -1.13 0.50 -17.54
C GLY A 387 -1.39 1.19 -16.20
N GLY A 388 -0.80 2.38 -15.98
CA GLY A 388 -1.01 3.19 -14.78
C GLY A 388 -2.46 3.67 -14.64
N ILE A 389 -3.10 4.08 -15.73
CA ILE A 389 -4.55 4.40 -15.74
C ILE A 389 -5.36 3.15 -15.32
N GLY A 390 -5.10 2.02 -15.98
CA GLY A 390 -5.80 0.76 -15.71
C GLY A 390 -5.63 0.28 -14.29
N ASN A 391 -4.41 0.26 -13.79
CA ASN A 391 -4.07 -0.15 -12.43
C ASN A 391 -4.77 0.73 -11.39
N MET A 392 -4.77 2.04 -11.56
CA MET A 392 -5.42 2.95 -10.62
C MET A 392 -6.95 2.80 -10.62
N LEU A 393 -7.57 2.48 -11.76
CA LEU A 393 -8.98 2.11 -11.79
C LEU A 393 -9.25 0.85 -10.96
N VAL A 394 -8.35 -0.15 -11.00
CA VAL A 394 -8.45 -1.35 -10.17
C VAL A 394 -8.26 -1.03 -8.69
N ILE A 395 -7.25 -0.23 -8.33
CA ILE A 395 -6.97 0.15 -6.94
C ILE A 395 -8.15 0.91 -6.31
N VAL A 396 -8.69 1.92 -6.98
CA VAL A 396 -9.85 2.68 -6.47
C VAL A 396 -11.09 1.78 -6.44
N GLY A 397 -11.31 0.97 -7.48
CA GLY A 397 -12.40 -0.01 -7.53
C GLY A 397 -12.33 -1.03 -6.40
N PHE A 398 -11.14 -1.53 -6.08
CA PHE A 398 -10.87 -2.41 -4.94
C PHE A 398 -11.23 -1.75 -3.61
N MET A 399 -10.71 -0.56 -3.33
CA MET A 399 -10.96 0.16 -2.07
C MET A 399 -12.47 0.37 -1.84
N VAL A 400 -13.20 0.80 -2.87
CA VAL A 400 -14.65 0.94 -2.80
C VAL A 400 -15.34 -0.41 -2.61
N THR A 401 -14.94 -1.45 -3.34
CA THR A 401 -15.57 -2.78 -3.24
C THR A 401 -15.36 -3.40 -1.86
N ALA A 402 -14.14 -3.32 -1.33
CA ALA A 402 -13.77 -3.93 -0.05
C ALA A 402 -14.43 -3.25 1.16
N THR A 403 -14.84 -1.99 1.02
CA THR A 403 -15.43 -1.19 2.11
C THR A 403 -16.94 -0.95 1.98
N THR A 404 -17.54 -1.23 0.81
CA THR A 404 -18.97 -0.96 0.56
C THR A 404 -19.87 -2.05 1.14
N GLY A 405 -21.05 -1.61 1.65
CA GLY A 405 -22.10 -2.51 2.14
C GLY A 405 -21.81 -3.11 3.52
N LEU A 406 -20.95 -2.44 4.28
CA LEU A 406 -20.62 -2.76 5.66
C LEU A 406 -21.30 -1.76 6.60
N PRO A 407 -21.76 -2.19 7.79
CA PRO A 407 -22.20 -1.28 8.84
C PRO A 407 -21.05 -0.35 9.26
N ASP A 408 -21.36 0.86 9.75
CA ASP A 408 -20.35 1.88 10.10
C ASP A 408 -19.29 1.38 11.08
N HIS A 409 -19.67 0.54 12.04
CA HIS A 409 -18.73 -0.04 13.01
C HIS A 409 -17.76 -1.07 12.40
N GLU A 410 -18.05 -1.63 11.22
CA GLU A 410 -17.17 -2.56 10.49
C GLU A 410 -16.31 -1.87 9.42
N GLN A 411 -16.65 -0.63 9.00
CA GLN A 411 -15.93 0.07 7.93
C GLN A 411 -14.46 0.34 8.26
N GLY A 412 -14.17 0.76 9.49
CA GLY A 412 -12.78 0.97 9.94
C GLY A 412 -11.93 -0.30 9.85
N MET A 413 -12.52 -1.44 10.19
CA MET A 413 -11.87 -2.75 10.10
C MET A 413 -11.64 -3.17 8.65
N ALA A 414 -12.64 -2.99 7.77
CA ALA A 414 -12.49 -3.30 6.36
C ALA A 414 -11.42 -2.43 5.67
N THR A 415 -11.34 -1.16 6.05
CA THR A 415 -10.27 -0.26 5.59
C THR A 415 -8.90 -0.72 6.09
N GLY A 416 -8.80 -1.16 7.34
CA GLY A 416 -7.57 -1.74 7.89
C GLY A 416 -7.15 -3.00 7.14
N LEU A 417 -8.09 -3.90 6.84
CA LEU A 417 -7.84 -5.10 6.05
C LEU A 417 -7.40 -4.76 4.63
N ALA A 418 -8.02 -3.78 3.98
CA ALA A 418 -7.65 -3.32 2.66
C ALA A 418 -6.22 -2.74 2.64
N THR A 419 -5.86 -1.93 3.65
CA THR A 419 -4.50 -1.40 3.81
C THR A 419 -3.47 -2.51 4.01
N MET A 420 -3.79 -3.53 4.82
CA MET A 420 -2.94 -4.70 5.00
C MET A 420 -2.75 -5.46 3.68
N THR A 421 -3.83 -5.70 2.95
CA THR A 421 -3.79 -6.37 1.64
C THR A 421 -2.90 -5.60 0.66
N GLN A 422 -2.99 -4.27 0.63
CA GLN A 422 -2.10 -3.40 -0.11
C GLN A 422 -0.64 -3.66 0.26
N GLN A 423 -0.29 -3.63 1.55
CA GLN A 423 1.09 -3.82 2.01
C GLN A 423 1.63 -5.21 1.64
N ILE A 424 0.81 -6.25 1.75
CA ILE A 424 1.18 -7.60 1.32
C ILE A 424 1.44 -7.64 -0.19
N GLY A 425 0.55 -7.06 -1.01
CA GLY A 425 0.71 -7.00 -2.46
C GLY A 425 2.00 -6.31 -2.88
N ILE A 426 2.23 -5.10 -2.34
CA ILE A 426 3.45 -4.32 -2.56
C ILE A 426 4.71 -5.15 -2.25
N THR A 427 4.68 -5.87 -1.12
CA THR A 427 5.83 -6.62 -0.63
C THR A 427 6.14 -7.88 -1.45
N MET A 428 5.09 -8.59 -1.90
CA MET A 428 5.24 -9.86 -2.62
C MET A 428 5.62 -9.68 -4.09
N GLY A 429 5.33 -8.52 -4.70
CA GLY A 429 5.49 -8.32 -6.13
C GLY A 429 6.93 -8.51 -6.61
N THR A 430 7.85 -7.77 -6.03
CA THR A 430 9.28 -7.79 -6.41
C THR A 430 9.92 -9.17 -6.22
N PRO A 431 9.81 -9.86 -5.06
CA PRO A 431 10.39 -11.20 -4.90
C PRO A 431 9.86 -12.23 -5.91
N ILE A 432 8.56 -12.21 -6.20
CA ILE A 432 7.96 -13.16 -7.17
C ILE A 432 8.56 -12.94 -8.56
N MET A 433 8.57 -11.71 -9.04
CA MET A 433 9.05 -11.42 -10.39
C MET A 433 10.56 -11.50 -10.51
N SER A 434 11.30 -11.16 -9.46
CA SER A 434 12.75 -11.39 -9.38
C SER A 434 13.07 -12.88 -9.51
N ALA A 435 12.34 -13.74 -8.80
CA ALA A 435 12.51 -15.18 -8.87
C ALA A 435 12.18 -15.77 -10.26
N VAL A 436 11.18 -15.19 -10.95
CA VAL A 436 10.86 -15.59 -12.34
C VAL A 436 11.93 -15.12 -13.31
N ALA A 437 12.39 -13.89 -13.19
CA ALA A 437 13.42 -13.33 -14.06
C ALA A 437 14.77 -14.05 -13.88
N ALA A 438 15.17 -14.33 -12.64
CA ALA A 438 16.40 -15.03 -12.31
C ALA A 438 16.46 -16.51 -12.78
N ALA A 439 15.32 -17.09 -13.18
CA ALA A 439 15.31 -18.45 -13.75
C ALA A 439 15.95 -18.53 -15.14
N HIS A 440 16.28 -17.39 -15.75
CA HIS A 440 16.91 -17.30 -17.07
C HIS A 440 18.33 -16.76 -16.94
N THR A 441 19.23 -17.25 -17.79
CA THR A 441 20.62 -16.76 -17.87
C THR A 441 20.71 -15.43 -18.61
N ASP A 442 19.82 -15.21 -19.58
CA ASP A 442 19.68 -13.94 -20.30
C ASP A 442 18.67 -13.04 -19.58
N ILE A 443 19.10 -11.85 -19.21
CA ILE A 443 18.30 -10.89 -18.43
C ILE A 443 17.07 -10.41 -19.21
N HIS A 444 17.19 -10.17 -20.53
CA HIS A 444 16.08 -9.73 -21.38
C HIS A 444 14.99 -10.82 -21.51
N ALA A 445 15.41 -12.08 -21.72
CA ALA A 445 14.49 -13.21 -21.73
C ALA A 445 13.81 -13.42 -20.37
N GLY A 446 14.57 -13.23 -19.28
CA GLY A 446 14.04 -13.28 -17.92
C GLY A 446 12.99 -12.22 -17.64
N ILE A 447 13.24 -10.97 -18.03
CA ILE A 447 12.28 -9.87 -17.92
C ILE A 447 11.03 -10.14 -18.76
N THR A 448 11.19 -10.59 -20.00
CA THR A 448 10.08 -10.94 -20.89
C THR A 448 9.18 -12.01 -20.27
N THR A 449 9.77 -13.08 -19.73
CA THR A 449 9.03 -14.14 -19.04
C THR A 449 8.30 -13.60 -17.81
N ALA A 450 8.95 -12.76 -17.02
CA ALA A 450 8.34 -12.16 -15.84
C ALA A 450 7.17 -11.21 -16.21
N VAL A 451 7.25 -10.48 -17.32
CA VAL A 451 6.14 -9.66 -17.86
C VAL A 451 4.95 -10.54 -18.27
N ILE A 452 5.20 -11.70 -18.91
CA ILE A 452 4.14 -12.66 -19.24
C ILE A 452 3.46 -13.17 -17.96
N VAL A 453 4.23 -13.57 -16.95
CA VAL A 453 3.70 -14.05 -15.67
C VAL A 453 2.92 -12.94 -14.96
N ASN A 454 3.44 -11.70 -14.94
CA ASN A 454 2.74 -10.54 -14.40
C ASN A 454 1.38 -10.33 -15.08
N THR A 455 1.34 -10.38 -16.41
CA THR A 455 0.11 -10.29 -17.20
C THR A 455 -0.87 -11.42 -16.85
N ALA A 456 -0.38 -12.66 -16.73
CA ALA A 456 -1.22 -13.80 -16.36
C ALA A 456 -1.86 -13.62 -14.96
N ILE A 457 -1.14 -13.04 -14.01
CA ILE A 457 -1.66 -12.70 -12.68
C ILE A 457 -2.76 -11.63 -12.78
N VAL A 458 -2.58 -10.58 -13.60
CA VAL A 458 -3.63 -9.58 -13.85
C VAL A 458 -4.88 -10.22 -14.43
N VAL A 459 -4.71 -11.09 -15.44
CA VAL A 459 -5.83 -11.82 -16.07
C VAL A 459 -6.54 -12.72 -15.06
N ALA A 460 -5.81 -13.42 -14.20
CA ALA A 460 -6.41 -14.19 -13.10
C ALA A 460 -7.24 -13.29 -12.16
N GLY A 461 -6.79 -12.08 -11.86
CA GLY A 461 -7.54 -11.07 -11.09
C GLY A 461 -8.83 -10.63 -11.79
N ILE A 462 -8.79 -10.45 -13.11
CA ILE A 462 -9.99 -10.15 -13.89
C ILE A 462 -10.98 -11.32 -13.83
N LEU A 463 -10.50 -12.54 -14.04
CA LEU A 463 -11.34 -13.74 -13.98
C LEU A 463 -12.00 -13.92 -12.61
N THR A 464 -11.27 -13.74 -11.52
CA THR A 464 -11.85 -13.80 -10.16
C THR A 464 -12.92 -12.72 -9.96
N THR A 465 -12.68 -11.51 -10.48
CA THR A 465 -13.67 -10.41 -10.45
C THR A 465 -14.94 -10.77 -11.24
N VAL A 466 -14.78 -11.34 -12.44
CA VAL A 466 -15.91 -11.75 -13.30
C VAL A 466 -16.74 -12.85 -12.66
N LEU A 467 -16.09 -13.85 -12.07
CA LEU A 467 -16.74 -15.05 -11.54
C LEU A 467 -17.43 -14.80 -10.18
N PHE A 468 -16.84 -14.01 -9.32
CA PHE A 468 -17.24 -13.94 -7.91
C PHE A 468 -17.85 -12.62 -7.48
N LEU A 469 -17.54 -11.48 -8.14
CA LEU A 469 -18.18 -10.21 -7.87
C LEU A 469 -19.41 -10.04 -8.75
N ARG A 470 -20.60 -9.95 -8.12
CA ARG A 470 -21.85 -9.63 -8.81
C ARG A 470 -22.12 -8.13 -8.73
N ASN A 471 -22.53 -7.50 -9.85
CA ASN A 471 -23.12 -6.17 -9.80
C ASN A 471 -24.40 -6.22 -8.96
N LYS A 472 -24.41 -5.67 -7.75
CA LYS A 472 -25.65 -5.11 -7.23
C LYS A 472 -25.86 -3.82 -8.02
N ALA A 473 -26.77 -3.86 -8.98
CA ALA A 473 -27.27 -2.65 -9.61
C ALA A 473 -27.62 -1.66 -8.50
N ALA A 474 -27.07 -0.45 -8.58
CA ALA A 474 -27.49 0.65 -7.73
C ALA A 474 -28.99 0.86 -8.02
N ARG A 475 -29.87 0.33 -7.17
CA ARG A 475 -31.26 0.74 -7.14
C ARG A 475 -31.23 2.15 -6.55
N THR A 476 -31.18 3.14 -7.40
CA THR A 476 -31.64 4.49 -7.07
C THR A 476 -33.09 4.34 -6.64
N PRO A 477 -33.49 4.74 -5.44
CA PRO A 477 -34.91 4.91 -5.14
C PRO A 477 -35.38 6.07 -6.04
N VAL A 478 -36.22 5.77 -7.01
CA VAL A 478 -37.01 6.79 -7.66
C VAL A 478 -37.96 7.32 -6.57
N ALA A 479 -37.66 8.52 -6.08
CA ALA A 479 -38.59 9.28 -5.27
C ALA A 479 -39.81 9.55 -6.16
N GLY A 480 -40.92 8.92 -5.80
CA GLY A 480 -42.27 9.27 -6.27
C GLY A 480 -42.83 10.44 -5.48
#